data_b9ff14a8cd061c54f4f75359bfd4657f
#
_entry.id   b9ff14a8cd061c54f4f75359bfd4657f
#
_cell.length_a   1.000
_cell.length_b   1.000
_cell.length_c   1.000
_cell.angle_alpha   90.00
_cell.angle_beta   90.00
_cell.angle_gamma   90.00
#
_symmetry.space_group_name_H-M   'P 1'
#
loop_
_entity.id
_entity.type
_entity.pdbx_description
1 polymer ?
#
loop_
_entity_poly.entity_id
_entity_poly.type
_entity_poly.pdbx_seq_one_letter_code
_entity_poly.pdbx_strand_id
1 'polypeptide(L)'
;EVIIPNTIDGKKVTSIGDEAFYENKNLEKITIPDSVTNIGNAAFSGTAWYENQPDGMVFLGKVLYAYKGIMYGNTNIVIPDGTVSISKNAFCGYLGLTKVTIPSSLKKIGEYAFGSCSSLRDITFSNGLTDIGDKAFYDCYGLTDITLPESVTNIGNNAFEGCSRLKNIVIPDNVIIIGDAAFCNCENLSEITIPNNITNIGKEAFLGTAWYNNQSDGMVFAGKVLYGYKGVMPENTSIEIPFGTISIGNSAFCDCSNLTNVTIPNSVKYIGKRAFRNCTNIDNILIPDSVTAIGDSAFVYCTSIDNVVIPNSVTTIGENIFGHCTSLKNITIPDSITDISYGTFSDCTNLENIAIPDGVTNIGEYAFYGCENLKNINIPNGVKSIKESTFNGCKSLINITIPEKVTNIGDYAFTDCESLVSLVIPNSVKKIGYRAFENCSALETITIPNSVTSILESAFDGCKNLTIMGYKNSVAENYAKENEINFIELIKKIITGDADENEIVDVNDVTYLQRHIAGNKNTDELPLIDESNKDVFESVDLNKDGKLDVQDVTLLQQLIAGNKE
;
A
#
# COMPACT_ATOMS: atom_id res chain seq x y z
N GLU A 1 -24.32 17.22 25.57
CA GLU A 1 -24.81 16.05 24.85
C GLU A 1 -24.24 16.00 23.44
N VAL A 2 -23.85 14.82 22.97
CA VAL A 2 -23.41 14.55 21.59
C VAL A 2 -24.28 13.44 21.00
N ILE A 3 -24.74 13.63 19.76
CA ILE A 3 -25.48 12.63 19.00
C ILE A 3 -24.65 12.33 17.75
N ILE A 4 -24.15 11.10 17.63
CA ILE A 4 -23.43 10.64 16.44
C ILE A 4 -24.46 10.34 15.34
N PRO A 5 -24.36 10.95 14.15
CA PRO A 5 -25.32 10.73 13.07
C PRO A 5 -25.17 9.31 12.46
N ASN A 6 -26.24 8.82 11.84
CA ASN A 6 -26.21 7.52 11.14
C ASN A 6 -25.26 7.53 9.93
N THR A 7 -25.09 8.70 9.30
CA THR A 7 -24.28 8.89 8.09
C THR A 7 -23.54 10.22 8.13
N ILE A 8 -22.34 10.26 7.55
CA ILE A 8 -21.57 11.48 7.26
C ILE A 8 -21.21 11.42 5.78
N ASP A 9 -21.52 12.50 5.03
CA ASP A 9 -21.31 12.59 3.57
C ASP A 9 -21.86 11.38 2.80
N GLY A 10 -23.07 10.92 3.20
CA GLY A 10 -23.74 9.75 2.62
C GLY A 10 -23.15 8.39 2.99
N LYS A 11 -22.05 8.34 3.75
CA LYS A 11 -21.43 7.10 4.23
C LYS A 11 -21.92 6.76 5.64
N LYS A 12 -22.22 5.47 5.86
CA LYS A 12 -22.68 4.96 7.14
C LYS A 12 -21.58 5.07 8.21
N VAL A 13 -21.92 5.59 9.39
CA VAL A 13 -20.98 5.64 10.53
C VAL A 13 -20.97 4.27 11.20
N THR A 14 -19.82 3.60 11.20
CA THR A 14 -19.65 2.23 11.74
C THR A 14 -18.63 2.16 12.88
N SER A 15 -17.82 3.21 13.07
CA SER A 15 -16.78 3.24 14.10
C SER A 15 -16.60 4.62 14.72
N ILE A 16 -16.09 4.61 15.95
CA ILE A 16 -15.56 5.78 16.67
C ILE A 16 -14.08 5.50 16.89
N GLY A 17 -13.22 6.46 16.56
CA GLY A 17 -11.76 6.30 16.63
C GLY A 17 -11.22 6.23 18.07
N ASP A 18 -9.94 5.85 18.19
CA ASP A 18 -9.20 5.91 19.45
C ASP A 18 -9.20 7.36 19.96
N GLU A 19 -9.39 7.52 21.27
CA GLU A 19 -9.35 8.81 21.99
C GLU A 19 -10.29 9.90 21.45
N ALA A 20 -11.29 9.55 20.62
CA ALA A 20 -12.13 10.52 19.89
C ALA A 20 -12.78 11.59 20.79
N PHE A 21 -13.08 11.24 22.05
CA PHE A 21 -13.63 12.16 23.06
C PHE A 21 -12.82 12.15 24.35
N TYR A 22 -11.55 11.70 24.30
CA TYR A 22 -10.70 11.58 25.47
C TYR A 22 -10.60 12.89 26.24
N GLU A 23 -10.72 12.82 27.61
CA GLU A 23 -10.67 13.98 28.53
C GLU A 23 -11.71 15.08 28.27
N ASN A 24 -12.73 14.83 27.45
CA ASN A 24 -13.83 15.80 27.27
C ASN A 24 -14.74 15.79 28.51
N LYS A 25 -14.34 16.50 29.54
CA LYS A 25 -15.04 16.57 30.84
C LYS A 25 -16.45 17.15 30.76
N ASN A 26 -16.79 17.84 29.67
CA ASN A 26 -18.13 18.40 29.46
C ASN A 26 -19.07 17.44 28.74
N LEU A 27 -18.60 16.28 28.32
CA LEU A 27 -19.44 15.28 27.68
C LEU A 27 -20.16 14.44 28.74
N GLU A 28 -21.40 14.82 29.04
CA GLU A 28 -22.25 14.15 30.04
C GLU A 28 -23.16 13.08 29.42
N LYS A 29 -23.50 13.22 28.14
CA LYS A 29 -24.44 12.34 27.45
C LYS A 29 -24.04 12.14 26.00
N ILE A 30 -24.09 10.90 25.54
CA ILE A 30 -23.82 10.54 24.16
C ILE A 30 -24.82 9.51 23.66
N THR A 31 -25.22 9.65 22.40
CA THR A 31 -26.06 8.71 21.67
C THR A 31 -25.33 8.31 20.40
N ILE A 32 -25.23 7.00 20.14
CA ILE A 32 -24.64 6.45 18.93
C ILE A 32 -25.68 5.66 18.13
N PRO A 33 -25.54 5.59 16.79
CA PRO A 33 -26.42 4.76 15.98
C PRO A 33 -26.07 3.28 16.11
N ASP A 34 -27.06 2.41 15.87
CA ASP A 34 -26.90 0.94 15.89
C ASP A 34 -25.87 0.42 14.89
N SER A 35 -25.48 1.25 13.92
CA SER A 35 -24.45 0.92 12.95
C SER A 35 -23.04 0.97 13.50
N VAL A 36 -22.81 1.65 14.63
CA VAL A 36 -21.50 1.67 15.28
C VAL A 36 -21.28 0.33 15.97
N THR A 37 -20.33 -0.41 15.46
CA THR A 37 -19.93 -1.73 15.96
C THR A 37 -18.48 -1.77 16.44
N ASN A 38 -17.75 -0.64 16.29
CA ASN A 38 -16.37 -0.52 16.74
C ASN A 38 -16.18 0.80 17.49
N ILE A 39 -15.64 0.73 18.71
CA ILE A 39 -15.28 1.90 19.51
C ILE A 39 -13.82 1.73 19.91
N GLY A 40 -13.01 2.74 19.57
CA GLY A 40 -11.59 2.76 19.80
C GLY A 40 -11.17 2.83 21.26
N ASN A 41 -9.88 2.62 21.50
CA ASN A 41 -9.27 2.67 22.81
C ASN A 41 -9.47 4.06 23.45
N ALA A 42 -9.79 4.08 24.75
CA ALA A 42 -9.94 5.31 25.53
C ALA A 42 -10.86 6.38 24.89
N ALA A 43 -11.71 6.00 23.91
CA ALA A 43 -12.54 6.95 23.17
C ALA A 43 -13.38 7.89 24.06
N PHE A 44 -13.76 7.44 25.24
CA PHE A 44 -14.55 8.21 26.21
C PHE A 44 -13.91 8.31 27.60
N SER A 45 -12.68 7.89 27.78
CA SER A 45 -11.96 7.98 29.06
C SER A 45 -11.81 9.44 29.48
N GLY A 46 -12.04 9.73 30.76
CA GLY A 46 -12.00 11.11 31.31
C GLY A 46 -13.20 11.99 30.93
N THR A 47 -14.22 11.45 30.24
CA THR A 47 -15.47 12.18 30.01
C THR A 47 -16.40 12.09 31.23
N ALA A 48 -17.21 13.11 31.49
CA ALA A 48 -18.23 13.03 32.54
C ALA A 48 -19.22 11.89 32.30
N TRP A 49 -19.53 11.56 31.04
CA TRP A 49 -20.37 10.40 30.70
C TRP A 49 -19.76 9.10 31.23
N TYR A 50 -18.46 8.85 30.99
CA TYR A 50 -17.79 7.62 31.42
C TYR A 50 -17.60 7.58 32.94
N GLU A 51 -17.20 8.70 33.54
CA GLU A 51 -16.97 8.78 35.00
C GLU A 51 -18.27 8.55 35.80
N ASN A 52 -19.41 8.94 35.26
CA ASN A 52 -20.72 8.74 35.87
C ASN A 52 -21.29 7.32 35.64
N GLN A 53 -20.64 6.44 34.84
CA GLN A 53 -21.12 5.06 34.73
C GLN A 53 -20.90 4.30 36.04
N PRO A 54 -21.81 3.39 36.43
CA PRO A 54 -21.60 2.51 37.57
C PRO A 54 -20.45 1.53 37.31
N ASP A 55 -19.91 0.97 38.38
CA ASP A 55 -18.97 -0.14 38.29
C ASP A 55 -19.59 -1.35 37.58
N GLY A 56 -18.83 -2.04 36.75
CA GLY A 56 -19.30 -3.17 35.97
C GLY A 56 -19.12 -2.96 34.46
N MET A 57 -19.94 -3.67 33.68
CA MET A 57 -19.91 -3.57 32.21
C MET A 57 -20.55 -2.25 31.75
N VAL A 58 -19.78 -1.45 31.01
CA VAL A 58 -20.20 -0.18 30.41
C VAL A 58 -20.54 -0.40 28.95
N PHE A 59 -21.75 -0.08 28.55
CA PHE A 59 -22.23 -0.22 27.18
C PHE A 59 -22.47 1.14 26.54
N LEU A 60 -22.19 1.19 25.23
CA LEU A 60 -22.63 2.27 24.36
C LEU A 60 -23.32 1.65 23.13
N GLY A 61 -24.62 1.83 23.04
CA GLY A 61 -25.44 1.10 22.06
C GLY A 61 -25.35 -0.42 22.26
N LYS A 62 -24.98 -1.14 21.21
CA LYS A 62 -24.77 -2.61 21.20
C LYS A 62 -23.31 -3.02 21.43
N VAL A 63 -22.45 -2.07 21.78
CA VAL A 63 -21.02 -2.30 21.99
C VAL A 63 -20.72 -2.34 23.49
N LEU A 64 -20.10 -3.40 23.96
CA LEU A 64 -19.49 -3.44 25.29
C LEU A 64 -18.19 -2.65 25.25
N TYR A 65 -18.24 -1.42 25.73
CA TYR A 65 -17.13 -0.46 25.65
C TYR A 65 -15.99 -0.78 26.63
N ALA A 66 -16.31 -1.01 27.88
CA ALA A 66 -15.34 -1.26 28.93
C ALA A 66 -15.96 -1.97 30.14
N TYR A 67 -15.14 -2.55 30.98
CA TYR A 67 -15.49 -2.86 32.37
C TYR A 67 -14.90 -1.76 33.27
N LYS A 68 -15.68 -1.25 34.24
CA LYS A 68 -15.27 -0.20 35.17
C LYS A 68 -15.22 -0.73 36.59
N GLY A 69 -14.29 -0.22 37.40
CA GLY A 69 -14.14 -0.60 38.80
C GLY A 69 -13.23 -1.82 39.02
N ILE A 70 -13.22 -2.32 40.23
CA ILE A 70 -12.37 -3.43 40.67
C ILE A 70 -13.09 -4.76 40.46
N MET A 71 -12.41 -5.70 39.83
CA MET A 71 -12.89 -7.07 39.68
C MET A 71 -12.20 -7.95 40.72
N TYR A 72 -12.98 -8.42 41.70
CA TYR A 72 -12.47 -9.31 42.74
C TYR A 72 -12.23 -10.73 42.18
N GLY A 73 -11.40 -11.54 42.85
CA GLY A 73 -11.08 -12.91 42.41
C GLY A 73 -12.29 -13.80 42.23
N ASN A 74 -12.23 -14.75 41.30
CA ASN A 74 -13.29 -15.67 40.89
C ASN A 74 -14.53 -15.01 40.30
N THR A 75 -14.38 -13.89 39.60
CA THR A 75 -15.50 -13.24 38.91
C THR A 75 -15.84 -13.96 37.60
N ASN A 76 -17.12 -14.25 37.43
CA ASN A 76 -17.69 -14.80 36.23
C ASN A 76 -18.53 -13.72 35.52
N ILE A 77 -18.29 -13.50 34.23
CA ILE A 77 -19.00 -12.53 33.41
C ILE A 77 -19.85 -13.26 32.39
N VAL A 78 -21.13 -12.88 32.32
CA VAL A 78 -22.04 -13.26 31.24
C VAL A 78 -22.33 -12.00 30.42
N ILE A 79 -21.87 -11.97 29.20
CA ILE A 79 -22.12 -10.85 28.29
C ILE A 79 -23.55 -10.95 27.79
N PRO A 80 -24.37 -9.89 27.95
CA PRO A 80 -25.78 -9.91 27.61
C PRO A 80 -26.04 -10.16 26.11
N ASP A 81 -27.15 -10.85 25.83
CA ASP A 81 -27.67 -10.96 24.46
C ASP A 81 -27.95 -9.58 23.86
N GLY A 82 -27.77 -9.45 22.54
CA GLY A 82 -27.85 -8.18 21.82
C GLY A 82 -26.53 -7.42 21.75
N THR A 83 -25.52 -7.82 22.54
CA THR A 83 -24.16 -7.28 22.36
C THR A 83 -23.57 -7.77 21.04
N VAL A 84 -23.11 -6.83 20.20
CA VAL A 84 -22.57 -7.12 18.85
C VAL A 84 -21.04 -7.16 18.84
N SER A 85 -20.41 -6.35 19.69
CA SER A 85 -18.95 -6.32 19.79
C SER A 85 -18.46 -5.97 21.19
N ILE A 86 -17.22 -6.39 21.47
CA ILE A 86 -16.45 -5.98 22.65
C ILE A 86 -15.34 -5.07 22.16
N SER A 87 -15.21 -3.89 22.75
CA SER A 87 -14.21 -2.90 22.36
C SER A 87 -12.79 -3.32 22.73
N LYS A 88 -11.82 -2.60 22.14
CA LYS A 88 -10.40 -2.69 22.48
C LYS A 88 -10.20 -2.45 23.98
N ASN A 89 -9.39 -3.29 24.62
CA ASN A 89 -9.04 -3.24 26.04
C ASN A 89 -10.21 -3.38 27.03
N ALA A 90 -11.40 -3.77 26.62
CA ALA A 90 -12.61 -3.73 27.48
C ALA A 90 -12.47 -4.45 28.84
N PHE A 91 -11.71 -5.56 28.90
CA PHE A 91 -11.38 -6.30 30.13
C PHE A 91 -9.86 -6.48 30.31
N CYS A 92 -9.04 -5.67 29.66
CA CYS A 92 -7.57 -5.84 29.72
C CYS A 92 -7.06 -5.72 31.17
N GLY A 93 -6.27 -6.71 31.62
CA GLY A 93 -5.62 -6.70 32.92
C GLY A 93 -6.52 -7.02 34.12
N TYR A 94 -7.74 -7.48 33.90
CA TYR A 94 -8.63 -7.88 35.01
C TYR A 94 -8.25 -9.26 35.57
N LEU A 95 -7.33 -9.28 36.51
CA LEU A 95 -6.79 -10.51 37.14
C LEU A 95 -7.87 -11.32 37.90
N GLY A 96 -8.96 -10.70 38.32
CA GLY A 96 -10.07 -11.38 39.00
C GLY A 96 -11.02 -12.14 38.08
N LEU A 97 -10.93 -11.96 36.74
CA LEU A 97 -11.79 -12.60 35.76
C LEU A 97 -11.42 -14.08 35.59
N THR A 98 -12.36 -14.98 35.85
CA THR A 98 -12.09 -16.44 35.76
C THR A 98 -12.92 -17.14 34.70
N LYS A 99 -14.10 -16.63 34.38
CA LYS A 99 -14.99 -17.20 33.37
C LYS A 99 -15.73 -16.11 32.58
N VAL A 100 -15.85 -16.33 31.27
CA VAL A 100 -16.66 -15.47 30.37
C VAL A 100 -17.61 -16.33 29.54
N THR A 101 -18.87 -15.89 29.44
CA THR A 101 -19.83 -16.46 28.49
C THR A 101 -20.16 -15.42 27.42
N ILE A 102 -19.93 -15.80 26.17
CA ILE A 102 -20.10 -14.97 24.97
C ILE A 102 -21.44 -15.31 24.30
N PRO A 103 -22.33 -14.33 24.04
CA PRO A 103 -23.64 -14.59 23.43
C PRO A 103 -23.54 -14.82 21.92
N SER A 104 -24.59 -15.39 21.32
CA SER A 104 -24.66 -15.64 19.88
C SER A 104 -24.80 -14.38 19.03
N SER A 105 -25.21 -13.26 19.63
CA SER A 105 -25.26 -11.96 18.97
C SER A 105 -23.88 -11.35 18.70
N LEU A 106 -22.83 -11.76 19.46
CA LEU A 106 -21.48 -11.20 19.34
C LEU A 106 -20.83 -11.60 18.01
N LYS A 107 -20.31 -10.62 17.30
CA LYS A 107 -19.60 -10.80 16.02
C LYS A 107 -18.11 -10.59 16.16
N LYS A 108 -17.67 -9.68 17.02
CA LYS A 108 -16.27 -9.30 17.13
C LYS A 108 -15.81 -9.15 18.57
N ILE A 109 -14.64 -9.70 18.87
CA ILE A 109 -13.85 -9.41 20.07
C ILE A 109 -12.74 -8.47 19.65
N GLY A 110 -12.67 -7.30 20.28
CA GLY A 110 -11.69 -6.25 19.96
C GLY A 110 -10.26 -6.60 20.35
N GLU A 111 -9.33 -5.78 19.85
CA GLU A 111 -7.91 -5.89 20.19
C GLU A 111 -7.71 -5.80 21.72
N TYR A 112 -6.91 -6.70 22.28
CA TYR A 112 -6.60 -6.74 23.71
C TYR A 112 -7.85 -6.87 24.62
N ALA A 113 -9.02 -7.23 24.10
CA ALA A 113 -10.26 -7.17 24.86
C ALA A 113 -10.22 -7.93 26.19
N PHE A 114 -9.54 -9.07 26.24
CA PHE A 114 -9.26 -9.87 27.43
C PHE A 114 -7.76 -10.03 27.69
N GLY A 115 -6.92 -9.19 27.09
CA GLY A 115 -5.47 -9.27 27.24
C GLY A 115 -5.05 -9.21 28.70
N SER A 116 -4.07 -10.02 29.09
CA SER A 116 -3.53 -10.12 30.45
C SER A 116 -4.57 -10.49 31.54
N CYS A 117 -5.68 -11.12 31.17
CA CYS A 117 -6.62 -11.73 32.12
C CYS A 117 -6.04 -13.07 32.61
N SER A 118 -4.96 -13.04 33.38
CA SER A 118 -4.16 -14.21 33.74
C SER A 118 -4.90 -15.30 34.54
N SER A 119 -6.02 -14.96 35.17
CA SER A 119 -6.88 -15.92 35.90
C SER A 119 -8.02 -16.50 35.04
N LEU A 120 -8.19 -16.04 33.79
CA LEU A 120 -9.25 -16.53 32.91
C LEU A 120 -8.94 -17.98 32.53
N ARG A 121 -9.85 -18.90 32.94
CA ARG A 121 -9.69 -20.35 32.76
C ARG A 121 -10.69 -20.92 31.79
N ASP A 122 -11.86 -20.32 31.70
CA ASP A 122 -13.00 -20.85 30.97
C ASP A 122 -13.65 -19.73 30.14
N ILE A 123 -13.77 -19.97 28.85
CA ILE A 123 -14.52 -19.12 27.95
C ILE A 123 -15.48 -19.96 27.13
N THR A 124 -16.75 -19.59 27.16
CA THR A 124 -17.80 -20.26 26.40
C THR A 124 -18.23 -19.35 25.27
N PHE A 125 -18.00 -19.79 24.04
CA PHE A 125 -18.48 -19.09 22.85
C PHE A 125 -19.81 -19.69 22.38
N SER A 126 -20.73 -18.82 21.96
CA SER A 126 -21.89 -19.24 21.17
C SER A 126 -21.64 -19.02 19.67
N ASN A 127 -22.37 -19.72 18.81
CA ASN A 127 -22.30 -19.53 17.37
C ASN A 127 -22.70 -18.11 17.00
N GLY A 128 -21.83 -17.40 16.28
CA GLY A 128 -22.07 -16.02 15.86
C GLY A 128 -20.81 -15.18 15.77
N LEU A 129 -19.80 -15.50 16.59
CA LEU A 129 -18.49 -14.83 16.57
C LEU A 129 -17.78 -15.10 15.24
N THR A 130 -17.36 -14.03 14.55
CA THR A 130 -16.64 -14.12 13.26
C THR A 130 -15.18 -13.70 13.38
N ASP A 131 -14.89 -12.76 14.29
CA ASP A 131 -13.59 -12.15 14.41
C ASP A 131 -13.06 -12.19 15.83
N ILE A 132 -11.86 -12.73 15.99
CA ILE A 132 -11.04 -12.62 17.20
C ILE A 132 -9.91 -11.64 16.87
N GLY A 133 -9.95 -10.46 17.51
CA GLY A 133 -9.02 -9.37 17.25
C GLY A 133 -7.59 -9.65 17.70
N ASP A 134 -6.69 -8.78 17.29
CA ASP A 134 -5.28 -8.85 17.69
C ASP A 134 -5.17 -8.84 19.22
N LYS A 135 -4.31 -9.73 19.74
CA LYS A 135 -4.04 -9.82 21.20
C LYS A 135 -5.28 -10.03 22.08
N ALA A 136 -6.42 -10.46 21.50
CA ALA A 136 -7.69 -10.55 22.23
C ALA A 136 -7.60 -11.32 23.54
N PHE A 137 -6.75 -12.37 23.60
CA PHE A 137 -6.47 -13.20 24.78
C PHE A 137 -4.96 -13.29 25.09
N TYR A 138 -4.24 -12.24 24.74
CA TYR A 138 -2.79 -12.15 25.01
C TYR A 138 -2.51 -12.35 26.51
N ASP A 139 -1.53 -13.20 26.85
CA ASP A 139 -1.13 -13.50 28.25
C ASP A 139 -2.27 -14.00 29.15
N CYS A 140 -3.28 -14.66 28.57
CA CYS A 140 -4.30 -15.36 29.35
C CYS A 140 -3.76 -16.71 29.86
N TYR A 141 -2.79 -16.70 30.75
CA TYR A 141 -2.09 -17.89 31.26
C TYR A 141 -3.00 -18.96 31.86
N GLY A 142 -4.20 -18.57 32.31
CA GLY A 142 -5.16 -19.46 32.95
C GLY A 142 -5.90 -20.39 31.99
N LEU A 143 -6.02 -20.05 30.69
CA LEU A 143 -6.79 -20.78 29.70
C LEU A 143 -6.20 -22.17 29.48
N THR A 144 -7.03 -23.23 29.64
CA THR A 144 -6.60 -24.61 29.45
C THR A 144 -7.17 -25.25 28.21
N ASP A 145 -8.44 -24.96 27.90
CA ASP A 145 -9.19 -25.52 26.80
C ASP A 145 -10.05 -24.45 26.15
N ILE A 146 -10.06 -24.39 24.83
CA ILE A 146 -10.86 -23.46 24.06
C ILE A 146 -11.52 -24.21 22.91
N THR A 147 -12.83 -24.04 22.76
CA THR A 147 -13.57 -24.48 21.58
C THR A 147 -14.05 -23.26 20.82
N LEU A 148 -13.45 -23.01 19.68
CA LEU A 148 -13.86 -21.93 18.79
C LEU A 148 -15.12 -22.34 18.01
N PRO A 149 -16.12 -21.43 17.86
CA PRO A 149 -17.31 -21.74 17.07
C PRO A 149 -17.02 -21.75 15.57
N GLU A 150 -17.77 -22.56 14.82
CA GLU A 150 -17.63 -22.69 13.36
C GLU A 150 -17.81 -21.37 12.58
N SER A 151 -18.41 -20.38 13.22
CA SER A 151 -18.60 -19.05 12.62
C SER A 151 -17.32 -18.19 12.55
N VAL A 152 -16.23 -18.58 13.24
CA VAL A 152 -14.96 -17.82 13.23
C VAL A 152 -14.30 -17.95 11.86
N THR A 153 -13.94 -16.81 11.29
CA THR A 153 -13.27 -16.70 9.99
C THR A 153 -11.87 -16.13 10.08
N ASN A 154 -11.59 -15.40 11.18
CA ASN A 154 -10.32 -14.72 11.39
C ASN A 154 -9.82 -14.85 12.83
N ILE A 155 -8.53 -15.17 12.99
CA ILE A 155 -7.79 -15.15 14.26
C ILE A 155 -6.66 -14.13 14.10
N GLY A 156 -6.72 -13.06 14.88
CA GLY A 156 -5.81 -11.91 14.79
C GLY A 156 -4.38 -12.20 15.22
N ASN A 157 -3.50 -11.22 15.05
CA ASN A 157 -2.11 -11.30 15.47
C ASN A 157 -2.03 -11.41 16.99
N ASN A 158 -1.13 -12.29 17.48
CA ASN A 158 -0.92 -12.50 18.92
C ASN A 158 -2.20 -12.86 19.71
N ALA A 159 -3.28 -13.33 19.03
CA ALA A 159 -4.61 -13.44 19.64
C ALA A 159 -4.64 -14.28 20.91
N PHE A 160 -3.83 -15.35 20.97
CA PHE A 160 -3.67 -16.25 22.11
C PHE A 160 -2.20 -16.38 22.56
N GLU A 161 -1.34 -15.42 22.16
CA GLU A 161 0.07 -15.46 22.57
C GLU A 161 0.18 -15.51 24.09
N GLY A 162 1.08 -16.36 24.59
CA GLY A 162 1.32 -16.52 26.02
C GLY A 162 0.23 -17.31 26.77
N CYS A 163 -0.77 -17.90 26.09
CA CYS A 163 -1.72 -18.80 26.76
C CYS A 163 -1.02 -20.12 27.13
N SER A 164 -0.07 -20.06 28.05
CA SER A 164 0.90 -21.14 28.32
C SER A 164 0.27 -22.46 28.83
N ARG A 165 -0.95 -22.43 29.37
CA ARG A 165 -1.67 -23.63 29.83
C ARG A 165 -2.59 -24.23 28.81
N LEU A 166 -2.81 -23.61 27.65
CA LEU A 166 -3.63 -24.14 26.58
C LEU A 166 -3.00 -25.44 26.03
N LYS A 167 -3.77 -26.52 25.98
CA LYS A 167 -3.26 -27.86 25.61
C LYS A 167 -3.61 -28.29 24.22
N ASN A 168 -4.82 -27.97 23.78
CA ASN A 168 -5.39 -28.38 22.50
C ASN A 168 -6.27 -27.25 21.95
N ILE A 169 -6.30 -27.16 20.64
CA ILE A 169 -7.20 -26.29 19.91
C ILE A 169 -7.62 -26.92 18.58
N VAL A 170 -8.89 -26.78 18.27
CA VAL A 170 -9.44 -27.09 16.95
C VAL A 170 -9.72 -25.77 16.25
N ILE A 171 -9.02 -25.54 15.18
CA ILE A 171 -9.28 -24.35 14.31
C ILE A 171 -10.47 -24.70 13.41
N PRO A 172 -11.56 -23.92 13.43
CA PRO A 172 -12.74 -24.18 12.61
C PRO A 172 -12.48 -24.14 11.10
N ASP A 173 -13.28 -24.90 10.34
CA ASP A 173 -13.15 -24.99 8.90
C ASP A 173 -13.38 -23.66 8.15
N ASN A 174 -14.05 -22.70 8.76
CA ASN A 174 -14.25 -21.38 8.16
C ASN A 174 -13.09 -20.38 8.38
N VAL A 175 -12.10 -20.75 9.19
CA VAL A 175 -10.90 -19.91 9.37
C VAL A 175 -10.02 -19.97 8.12
N ILE A 176 -9.76 -18.82 7.54
CA ILE A 176 -8.93 -18.66 6.33
C ILE A 176 -7.55 -18.14 6.68
N ILE A 177 -7.45 -17.31 7.74
CA ILE A 177 -6.23 -16.63 8.16
C ILE A 177 -5.99 -16.86 9.64
N ILE A 178 -4.76 -17.22 9.99
CA ILE A 178 -4.21 -17.17 11.36
C ILE A 178 -3.13 -16.09 11.37
N GLY A 179 -3.25 -15.12 12.26
CA GLY A 179 -2.34 -13.97 12.37
C GLY A 179 -0.93 -14.31 12.83
N ASP A 180 -0.04 -13.34 12.75
CA ASP A 180 1.34 -13.45 13.26
C ASP A 180 1.33 -13.73 14.76
N ALA A 181 2.18 -14.64 15.22
CA ALA A 181 2.32 -15.03 16.62
C ALA A 181 1.01 -15.44 17.32
N ALA A 182 -0.04 -15.83 16.58
CA ALA A 182 -1.39 -16.03 17.13
C ALA A 182 -1.44 -17.00 18.32
N PHE A 183 -0.59 -18.03 18.35
CA PHE A 183 -0.45 -19.00 19.45
C PHE A 183 1.01 -19.07 19.96
N CYS A 184 1.81 -18.04 19.68
CA CYS A 184 3.20 -17.98 20.12
C CYS A 184 3.28 -18.17 21.65
N ASN A 185 4.27 -18.94 22.14
CA ASN A 185 4.49 -19.22 23.57
C ASN A 185 3.28 -19.86 24.29
N CYS A 186 2.38 -20.52 23.56
CA CYS A 186 1.42 -21.47 24.14
C CYS A 186 2.18 -22.78 24.48
N GLU A 187 3.01 -22.75 25.51
CA GLU A 187 4.03 -23.79 25.80
C GLU A 187 3.47 -25.20 25.90
N ASN A 188 2.25 -25.36 26.42
CA ASN A 188 1.61 -26.68 26.60
C ASN A 188 0.76 -27.11 25.39
N LEU A 189 0.61 -26.26 24.35
CA LEU A 189 -0.21 -26.56 23.20
C LEU A 189 0.47 -27.63 22.33
N SER A 190 0.04 -28.88 22.52
CA SER A 190 0.61 -30.06 21.85
C SER A 190 -0.26 -30.59 20.70
N GLU A 191 -1.57 -30.30 20.74
CA GLU A 191 -2.52 -30.78 19.74
C GLU A 191 -3.23 -29.61 19.07
N ILE A 192 -3.00 -29.48 17.77
CA ILE A 192 -3.61 -28.43 16.93
C ILE A 192 -4.24 -29.11 15.73
N THR A 193 -5.56 -29.01 15.60
CA THR A 193 -6.25 -29.41 14.36
C THR A 193 -6.36 -28.20 13.46
N ILE A 194 -5.73 -28.26 12.28
CA ILE A 194 -5.68 -27.18 11.30
C ILE A 194 -6.45 -27.59 10.05
N PRO A 195 -7.47 -26.85 9.62
CA PRO A 195 -8.26 -27.17 8.45
C PRO A 195 -7.48 -27.01 7.14
N ASN A 196 -7.94 -27.72 6.10
CA ASN A 196 -7.24 -27.76 4.81
C ASN A 196 -7.44 -26.52 3.93
N ASN A 197 -8.32 -25.63 4.31
CA ASN A 197 -8.69 -24.42 3.56
C ASN A 197 -7.97 -23.15 4.06
N ILE A 198 -7.17 -23.26 5.11
CA ILE A 198 -6.31 -22.15 5.53
C ILE A 198 -5.34 -21.82 4.40
N THR A 199 -5.31 -20.56 4.03
CA THR A 199 -4.44 -20.05 2.95
C THR A 199 -3.26 -19.25 3.49
N ASN A 200 -3.39 -18.67 4.69
CA ASN A 200 -2.34 -17.86 5.28
C ASN A 200 -2.19 -18.15 6.78
N ILE A 201 -0.95 -18.46 7.17
CA ILE A 201 -0.54 -18.57 8.58
C ILE A 201 0.59 -17.58 8.79
N GLY A 202 0.41 -16.72 9.78
CA GLY A 202 1.33 -15.65 10.12
C GLY A 202 2.68 -16.15 10.63
N LYS A 203 3.67 -15.25 10.57
CA LYS A 203 5.00 -15.50 11.10
C LYS A 203 4.90 -15.88 12.59
N GLU A 204 5.66 -16.89 13.00
CA GLU A 204 5.75 -17.29 14.42
C GLU A 204 4.41 -17.72 15.05
N ALA A 205 3.35 -17.96 14.26
CA ALA A 205 2.02 -18.28 14.77
C ALA A 205 2.00 -19.41 15.80
N PHE A 206 2.90 -20.40 15.69
CA PHE A 206 3.01 -21.56 16.59
C PHE A 206 4.38 -21.66 17.28
N LEU A 207 5.22 -20.61 17.21
CA LEU A 207 6.55 -20.62 17.83
C LEU A 207 6.42 -20.77 19.37
N GLY A 208 7.25 -21.64 19.97
CA GLY A 208 7.23 -21.87 21.42
C GLY A 208 6.12 -22.80 21.88
N THR A 209 5.25 -23.31 21.00
CA THR A 209 4.27 -24.34 21.34
C THR A 209 4.92 -25.73 21.44
N ALA A 210 4.36 -26.61 22.27
CA ALA A 210 4.78 -28.00 22.31
C ALA A 210 4.59 -28.68 20.93
N TRP A 211 3.53 -28.34 20.19
CA TRP A 211 3.28 -28.83 18.83
C TRP A 211 4.45 -28.52 17.89
N TYR A 212 4.92 -27.25 17.87
CA TYR A 212 6.05 -26.83 17.02
C TYR A 212 7.37 -27.44 17.50
N ASN A 213 7.60 -27.45 18.81
CA ASN A 213 8.83 -27.98 19.39
C ASN A 213 9.01 -29.49 19.14
N ASN A 214 7.91 -30.23 19.05
CA ASN A 214 7.91 -31.66 18.74
C ASN A 214 8.03 -31.98 17.24
N GLN A 215 7.99 -30.99 16.33
CA GLN A 215 8.25 -31.24 14.90
C GLN A 215 9.71 -31.62 14.69
N SER A 216 9.97 -32.50 13.73
CA SER A 216 11.34 -32.80 13.28
C SER A 216 11.96 -31.58 12.58
N ASP A 217 13.29 -31.55 12.56
CA ASP A 217 14.00 -30.56 11.75
C ASP A 217 13.68 -30.75 10.26
N GLY A 218 13.62 -29.66 9.52
CA GLY A 218 13.21 -29.63 8.12
C GLY A 218 11.91 -28.84 7.90
N MET A 219 11.19 -29.16 6.83
CA MET A 219 9.92 -28.52 6.49
C MET A 219 8.83 -28.88 7.50
N VAL A 220 8.21 -27.88 8.09
CA VAL A 220 7.07 -28.02 9.00
C VAL A 220 5.80 -27.59 8.28
N PHE A 221 4.78 -28.44 8.32
CA PHE A 221 3.48 -28.18 7.70
C PHE A 221 2.39 -27.99 8.74
N ALA A 222 1.55 -26.99 8.50
CA ALA A 222 0.33 -26.72 9.24
C ALA A 222 -0.86 -26.87 8.27
N GLY A 223 -1.52 -28.03 8.29
CA GLY A 223 -2.47 -28.40 7.24
C GLY A 223 -1.80 -28.49 5.88
N LYS A 224 -2.29 -27.73 4.89
CA LYS A 224 -1.70 -27.64 3.53
C LYS A 224 -0.78 -26.43 3.36
N VAL A 225 -0.45 -25.73 4.41
CA VAL A 225 0.49 -24.59 4.40
C VAL A 225 1.87 -25.08 4.82
N LEU A 226 2.88 -24.81 4.01
CA LEU A 226 4.27 -24.93 4.43
C LEU A 226 4.55 -23.81 5.41
N TYR A 227 4.49 -24.11 6.71
CA TYR A 227 4.59 -23.13 7.78
C TYR A 227 6.00 -22.56 7.96
N GLY A 228 7.01 -23.41 7.82
CA GLY A 228 8.39 -22.98 7.95
C GLY A 228 9.41 -24.11 7.84
N TYR A 229 10.68 -23.75 7.89
CA TYR A 229 11.80 -24.67 8.03
C TYR A 229 12.32 -24.61 9.47
N LYS A 230 12.39 -25.75 10.14
CA LYS A 230 12.88 -25.86 11.53
C LYS A 230 14.30 -26.41 11.56
N GLY A 231 15.10 -25.95 12.52
CA GLY A 231 16.47 -26.38 12.70
C GLY A 231 17.48 -25.68 11.79
N VAL A 232 18.70 -26.18 11.78
CA VAL A 232 19.79 -25.63 10.97
C VAL A 232 19.73 -26.25 9.56
N MET A 233 19.58 -25.42 8.56
CA MET A 233 19.60 -25.88 7.16
C MET A 233 21.03 -26.24 6.75
N PRO A 234 21.29 -27.49 6.25
CA PRO A 234 22.58 -27.87 5.74
C PRO A 234 23.06 -26.99 4.58
N GLU A 235 24.37 -26.92 4.37
CA GLU A 235 24.94 -26.21 3.21
C GLU A 235 24.47 -26.86 1.89
N ASN A 236 24.27 -26.03 0.86
CA ASN A 236 23.84 -26.44 -0.47
C ASN A 236 22.52 -27.25 -0.49
N THR A 237 21.57 -26.87 0.38
CA THR A 237 20.27 -27.55 0.46
C THR A 237 19.41 -27.26 -0.78
N SER A 238 18.88 -28.33 -1.38
CA SER A 238 17.83 -28.28 -2.39
C SER A 238 16.54 -28.86 -1.80
N ILE A 239 15.43 -28.15 -1.97
CA ILE A 239 14.13 -28.53 -1.41
C ILE A 239 13.11 -28.77 -2.52
N GLU A 240 12.39 -29.88 -2.42
CA GLU A 240 11.18 -30.13 -3.20
C GLU A 240 9.96 -30.01 -2.28
N ILE A 241 9.13 -29.00 -2.51
CA ILE A 241 7.89 -28.80 -1.74
C ILE A 241 6.87 -29.85 -2.22
N PRO A 242 6.27 -30.65 -1.31
CA PRO A 242 5.34 -31.71 -1.70
C PRO A 242 4.11 -31.20 -2.45
N PHE A 243 3.68 -31.98 -3.47
CA PHE A 243 2.41 -31.73 -4.14
C PHE A 243 1.24 -31.79 -3.14
N GLY A 244 0.26 -30.89 -3.30
CA GLY A 244 -0.85 -30.72 -2.36
C GLY A 244 -0.65 -29.56 -1.37
N THR A 245 0.58 -29.01 -1.29
CA THR A 245 0.82 -27.72 -0.59
C THR A 245 0.10 -26.61 -1.34
N ILE A 246 -0.73 -25.83 -0.64
CA ILE A 246 -1.51 -24.73 -1.25
C ILE A 246 -0.90 -23.36 -1.00
N SER A 247 -0.08 -23.23 0.04
CA SER A 247 0.57 -21.96 0.39
C SER A 247 1.96 -22.20 0.96
N ILE A 248 2.90 -21.30 0.63
CA ILE A 248 4.16 -21.12 1.34
C ILE A 248 3.89 -20.01 2.35
N GLY A 249 3.99 -20.31 3.64
CA GLY A 249 3.62 -19.42 4.73
C GLY A 249 4.53 -18.19 4.86
N ASN A 250 4.11 -17.26 5.69
CA ASN A 250 4.90 -16.07 5.98
C ASN A 250 6.23 -16.46 6.62
N SER A 251 7.33 -15.96 6.08
CA SER A 251 8.69 -16.24 6.53
C SER A 251 9.11 -17.73 6.51
N ALA A 252 8.46 -18.57 5.72
CA ALA A 252 8.66 -20.01 5.73
C ALA A 252 10.12 -20.44 5.55
N PHE A 253 10.89 -19.75 4.72
CA PHE A 253 12.33 -19.96 4.51
C PHE A 253 13.13 -18.68 4.80
N CYS A 254 12.59 -17.78 5.63
CA CYS A 254 13.30 -16.54 5.97
C CYS A 254 14.66 -16.85 6.58
N ASP A 255 15.70 -16.16 6.10
CA ASP A 255 17.09 -16.30 6.54
C ASP A 255 17.72 -17.70 6.27
N CYS A 256 17.11 -18.48 5.37
CA CYS A 256 17.67 -19.77 4.92
C CYS A 256 18.76 -19.57 3.86
N SER A 257 19.90 -18.97 4.26
CA SER A 257 20.99 -18.67 3.34
C SER A 257 21.62 -19.91 2.67
N ASN A 258 21.48 -21.08 3.27
CA ASN A 258 21.99 -22.34 2.71
C ASN A 258 21.06 -22.99 1.67
N LEU A 259 19.88 -22.42 1.43
CA LEU A 259 18.96 -22.87 0.39
C LEU A 259 19.46 -22.44 -0.99
N THR A 260 19.79 -23.42 -1.85
CA THR A 260 20.29 -23.15 -3.20
C THR A 260 19.26 -23.36 -4.28
N ASN A 261 18.30 -24.27 -4.04
CA ASN A 261 17.24 -24.55 -5.00
C ASN A 261 15.93 -24.90 -4.29
N VAL A 262 14.81 -24.47 -4.85
CA VAL A 262 13.47 -24.83 -4.39
C VAL A 262 12.55 -25.14 -5.56
N THR A 263 11.94 -26.32 -5.52
CA THR A 263 10.90 -26.72 -6.47
C THR A 263 9.53 -26.44 -5.84
N ILE A 264 8.78 -25.51 -6.42
CA ILE A 264 7.43 -25.13 -5.98
C ILE A 264 6.42 -25.90 -6.85
N PRO A 265 5.52 -26.73 -6.27
CA PRO A 265 4.58 -27.53 -7.07
C PRO A 265 3.41 -26.69 -7.59
N ASN A 266 2.77 -27.15 -8.67
CA ASN A 266 1.58 -26.51 -9.29
C ASN A 266 0.31 -26.53 -8.43
N SER A 267 0.38 -26.96 -7.17
CA SER A 267 -0.70 -26.84 -6.19
C SER A 267 -0.64 -25.53 -5.38
N VAL A 268 0.53 -24.86 -5.33
CA VAL A 268 0.74 -23.62 -4.57
C VAL A 268 0.00 -22.46 -5.22
N LYS A 269 -0.83 -21.76 -4.45
CA LYS A 269 -1.60 -20.57 -4.84
C LYS A 269 -1.01 -19.27 -4.30
N TYR A 270 -0.34 -19.33 -3.15
CA TYR A 270 0.15 -18.15 -2.43
C TYR A 270 1.59 -18.36 -1.97
N ILE A 271 2.43 -17.35 -2.22
CA ILE A 271 3.76 -17.19 -1.62
C ILE A 271 3.64 -16.09 -0.57
N GLY A 272 3.86 -16.42 0.69
CA GLY A 272 3.64 -15.51 1.82
C GLY A 272 4.65 -14.37 1.91
N LYS A 273 4.37 -13.45 2.82
CA LYS A 273 5.27 -12.34 3.14
C LYS A 273 6.62 -12.87 3.63
N ARG A 274 7.72 -12.31 3.10
CA ARG A 274 9.09 -12.69 3.47
C ARG A 274 9.39 -14.19 3.32
N ALA A 275 8.62 -14.92 2.51
CA ALA A 275 8.71 -16.38 2.42
C ALA A 275 10.12 -16.88 2.13
N PHE A 276 10.87 -16.19 1.29
CA PHE A 276 12.28 -16.48 0.94
C PHE A 276 13.22 -15.31 1.27
N ARG A 277 12.81 -14.42 2.18
CA ARG A 277 13.65 -13.28 2.55
C ARG A 277 15.03 -13.75 2.97
N ASN A 278 16.09 -13.10 2.44
CA ASN A 278 17.50 -13.39 2.76
C ASN A 278 17.94 -14.84 2.48
N CYS A 279 17.33 -15.47 1.46
CA CYS A 279 17.83 -16.72 0.90
C CYS A 279 18.93 -16.39 -0.13
N THR A 280 20.09 -16.01 0.36
CA THR A 280 21.17 -15.39 -0.44
C THR A 280 21.77 -16.29 -1.50
N ASN A 281 21.62 -17.62 -1.39
CA ASN A 281 22.23 -18.61 -2.31
C ASN A 281 21.23 -19.21 -3.30
N ILE A 282 19.95 -18.81 -3.29
CA ILE A 282 19.03 -19.21 -4.36
C ILE A 282 19.45 -18.49 -5.64
N ASP A 283 19.84 -19.25 -6.65
CA ASP A 283 20.27 -18.70 -7.96
C ASP A 283 19.12 -18.67 -8.98
N ASN A 284 18.13 -19.56 -8.84
CA ASN A 284 16.98 -19.64 -9.72
C ASN A 284 15.72 -20.01 -8.95
N ILE A 285 14.59 -19.39 -9.31
CA ILE A 285 13.28 -19.72 -8.76
C ILE A 285 12.23 -19.77 -9.86
N LEU A 286 11.59 -20.94 -10.01
CA LEU A 286 10.45 -21.10 -10.90
C LEU A 286 9.15 -20.92 -10.13
N ILE A 287 8.44 -19.84 -10.42
CA ILE A 287 7.10 -19.57 -9.87
C ILE A 287 6.08 -20.26 -10.78
N PRO A 288 5.32 -21.25 -10.28
CA PRO A 288 4.39 -22.01 -11.14
C PRO A 288 3.14 -21.21 -11.50
N ASP A 289 2.50 -21.56 -12.63
CA ASP A 289 1.26 -20.94 -13.14
C ASP A 289 0.04 -21.08 -12.21
N SER A 290 0.17 -21.81 -11.13
CA SER A 290 -0.87 -21.91 -10.10
C SER A 290 -0.86 -20.75 -9.11
N VAL A 291 0.26 -20.00 -8.99
CA VAL A 291 0.41 -18.90 -8.03
C VAL A 291 -0.40 -17.69 -8.50
N THR A 292 -1.21 -17.15 -7.59
CA THR A 292 -2.08 -15.99 -7.86
C THR A 292 -1.64 -14.73 -7.12
N ALA A 293 -0.89 -14.88 -6.01
CA ALA A 293 -0.40 -13.75 -5.24
C ALA A 293 0.96 -14.04 -4.59
N ILE A 294 1.79 -12.99 -4.52
CA ILE A 294 3.11 -12.99 -3.89
C ILE A 294 3.13 -11.86 -2.84
N GLY A 295 3.44 -12.20 -1.60
CA GLY A 295 3.42 -11.27 -0.47
C GLY A 295 4.61 -10.32 -0.41
N ASP A 296 4.51 -9.33 0.47
CA ASP A 296 5.53 -8.30 0.67
C ASP A 296 6.89 -8.92 0.99
N SER A 297 7.94 -8.37 0.39
CA SER A 297 9.33 -8.76 0.62
C SER A 297 9.61 -10.25 0.42
N ALA A 298 8.81 -10.95 -0.39
CA ALA A 298 8.88 -12.41 -0.52
C ALA A 298 10.29 -12.91 -0.90
N PHE A 299 11.02 -12.17 -1.73
CA PHE A 299 12.38 -12.51 -2.19
C PHE A 299 13.41 -11.44 -1.87
N VAL A 300 13.11 -10.51 -0.94
CA VAL A 300 14.04 -9.45 -0.58
C VAL A 300 15.37 -10.04 -0.07
N TYR A 301 16.50 -9.47 -0.49
CA TYR A 301 17.86 -9.97 -0.22
C TYR A 301 18.18 -11.38 -0.78
N CYS A 302 17.48 -11.85 -1.81
CA CYS A 302 17.89 -13.04 -2.56
C CYS A 302 18.99 -12.63 -3.56
N THR A 303 20.19 -12.41 -3.05
CA THR A 303 21.27 -11.73 -3.78
C THR A 303 21.85 -12.52 -4.95
N SER A 304 21.60 -13.83 -5.05
CA SER A 304 22.08 -14.69 -6.13
C SER A 304 21.07 -14.90 -7.26
N ILE A 305 19.81 -14.54 -7.08
CA ILE A 305 18.79 -14.69 -8.15
C ILE A 305 19.16 -13.81 -9.33
N ASP A 306 19.33 -14.40 -10.53
CA ASP A 306 19.70 -13.68 -11.74
C ASP A 306 18.53 -13.48 -12.72
N ASN A 307 17.55 -14.38 -12.74
CA ASN A 307 16.38 -14.32 -13.61
C ASN A 307 15.10 -14.74 -12.87
N VAL A 308 14.01 -14.04 -13.12
CA VAL A 308 12.68 -14.37 -12.60
C VAL A 308 11.63 -14.21 -13.69
N VAL A 309 10.72 -15.19 -13.76
CA VAL A 309 9.50 -15.09 -14.56
C VAL A 309 8.31 -15.11 -13.62
N ILE A 310 7.57 -14.01 -13.57
CA ILE A 310 6.29 -13.95 -12.85
C ILE A 310 5.21 -14.44 -13.81
N PRO A 311 4.46 -15.51 -13.50
CA PRO A 311 3.47 -16.05 -14.42
C PRO A 311 2.20 -15.17 -14.53
N ASN A 312 1.46 -15.30 -15.64
CA ASN A 312 0.25 -14.52 -15.91
C ASN A 312 -0.89 -14.74 -14.90
N SER A 313 -0.83 -15.81 -14.13
CA SER A 313 -1.78 -16.10 -13.04
C SER A 313 -1.63 -15.17 -11.83
N VAL A 314 -0.46 -14.55 -11.66
CA VAL A 314 -0.21 -13.62 -10.55
C VAL A 314 -0.90 -12.30 -10.85
N THR A 315 -1.86 -11.93 -10.02
CA THR A 315 -2.61 -10.67 -10.12
C THR A 315 -2.24 -9.66 -9.04
N THR A 316 -1.51 -10.11 -8.02
CA THR A 316 -1.13 -9.27 -6.88
C THR A 316 0.31 -9.54 -6.49
N ILE A 317 1.11 -8.49 -6.44
CA ILE A 317 2.47 -8.49 -5.90
C ILE A 317 2.56 -7.49 -4.74
N GLY A 318 3.24 -7.91 -3.67
CA GLY A 318 3.43 -7.07 -2.49
C GLY A 318 4.50 -5.99 -2.70
N GLU A 319 4.74 -5.24 -1.63
CA GLU A 319 5.81 -4.25 -1.59
C GLU A 319 7.18 -4.92 -1.49
N ASN A 320 8.19 -4.29 -2.09
CA ASN A 320 9.61 -4.63 -1.94
C ASN A 320 9.94 -6.11 -2.26
N ILE A 321 9.23 -6.74 -3.21
CA ILE A 321 9.31 -8.20 -3.35
C ILE A 321 10.68 -8.69 -3.82
N PHE A 322 11.41 -7.93 -4.65
CA PHE A 322 12.76 -8.23 -5.13
C PHE A 322 13.80 -7.21 -4.66
N GLY A 323 13.49 -6.42 -3.63
CA GLY A 323 14.45 -5.46 -3.10
C GLY A 323 15.78 -6.13 -2.74
N HIS A 324 16.90 -5.48 -3.08
CA HIS A 324 18.27 -5.97 -2.86
C HIS A 324 18.58 -7.33 -3.53
N CYS A 325 17.88 -7.71 -4.60
CA CYS A 325 18.28 -8.83 -5.46
C CYS A 325 19.40 -8.37 -6.39
N THR A 326 20.58 -8.22 -5.84
CA THR A 326 21.72 -7.55 -6.52
C THR A 326 22.21 -8.26 -7.78
N SER A 327 21.98 -9.56 -7.94
CA SER A 327 22.34 -10.30 -9.16
C SER A 327 21.24 -10.31 -10.22
N LEU A 328 20.05 -9.80 -9.93
CA LEU A 328 18.89 -9.85 -10.84
C LEU A 328 19.17 -9.03 -12.11
N LYS A 329 19.22 -9.71 -13.26
CA LYS A 329 19.49 -9.10 -14.58
C LYS A 329 18.23 -8.92 -15.40
N ASN A 330 17.35 -9.93 -15.34
CA ASN A 330 16.13 -9.95 -16.13
C ASN A 330 14.93 -10.38 -15.29
N ILE A 331 13.82 -9.73 -15.54
CA ILE A 331 12.53 -10.11 -14.97
C ILE A 331 11.43 -9.91 -15.99
N THR A 332 10.49 -10.85 -16.05
CA THR A 332 9.26 -10.73 -16.84
C THR A 332 8.11 -10.44 -15.90
N ILE A 333 7.45 -9.30 -16.12
CA ILE A 333 6.24 -8.88 -15.40
C ILE A 333 5.04 -9.18 -16.29
N PRO A 334 4.01 -9.91 -15.82
CA PRO A 334 2.86 -10.24 -16.64
C PRO A 334 1.87 -9.08 -16.79
N ASP A 335 1.08 -9.09 -17.87
CA ASP A 335 0.05 -8.08 -18.17
C ASP A 335 -1.07 -7.99 -17.10
N SER A 336 -1.19 -8.99 -16.25
CA SER A 336 -2.12 -9.00 -15.11
C SER A 336 -1.75 -8.02 -14.00
N ILE A 337 -0.50 -7.54 -13.97
CA ILE A 337 -0.02 -6.59 -12.95
C ILE A 337 -0.33 -5.16 -13.40
N THR A 338 -1.06 -4.44 -12.58
CA THR A 338 -1.46 -3.04 -12.81
C THR A 338 -0.75 -2.05 -11.88
N ASP A 339 0.01 -2.56 -10.91
CA ASP A 339 0.71 -1.78 -9.89
C ASP A 339 2.11 -2.35 -9.64
N ILE A 340 3.13 -1.52 -9.80
CA ILE A 340 4.49 -1.77 -9.32
C ILE A 340 4.60 -1.09 -7.97
N SER A 341 4.55 -1.87 -6.92
CA SER A 341 4.46 -1.37 -5.54
C SER A 341 5.74 -0.70 -5.04
N TYR A 342 5.71 -0.17 -3.81
CA TYR A 342 6.84 0.43 -3.13
C TYR A 342 8.07 -0.49 -3.16
N GLY A 343 9.23 0.04 -3.55
CA GLY A 343 10.54 -0.61 -3.49
C GLY A 343 10.67 -1.94 -4.25
N THR A 344 9.76 -2.27 -5.17
CA THR A 344 9.67 -3.60 -5.82
C THR A 344 11.02 -4.11 -6.33
N PHE A 345 11.85 -3.25 -6.92
CA PHE A 345 13.18 -3.56 -7.45
C PHE A 345 14.29 -2.71 -6.83
N SER A 346 14.05 -2.16 -5.63
CA SER A 346 15.06 -1.34 -4.94
C SER A 346 16.38 -2.10 -4.81
N ASP A 347 17.49 -1.44 -5.15
CA ASP A 347 18.85 -1.99 -5.12
C ASP A 347 19.06 -3.30 -5.93
N CYS A 348 18.29 -3.49 -7.00
CA CYS A 348 18.59 -4.49 -8.02
C CYS A 348 19.71 -3.96 -8.93
N THR A 349 20.93 -3.89 -8.39
CA THR A 349 22.06 -3.18 -9.02
C THR A 349 22.44 -3.70 -10.38
N ASN A 350 22.19 -5.00 -10.68
CA ASN A 350 22.50 -5.62 -11.98
C ASN A 350 21.33 -5.65 -12.96
N LEU A 351 20.17 -5.07 -12.62
CA LEU A 351 19.03 -5.00 -13.53
C LEU A 351 19.33 -4.05 -14.69
N GLU A 352 19.46 -4.60 -15.90
CA GLU A 352 19.85 -3.81 -17.09
C GLU A 352 18.64 -3.29 -17.87
N ASN A 353 17.63 -4.13 -18.02
CA ASN A 353 16.42 -3.82 -18.77
C ASN A 353 15.20 -4.44 -18.11
N ILE A 354 14.09 -3.73 -18.19
CA ILE A 354 12.80 -4.22 -17.71
C ILE A 354 11.68 -3.72 -18.64
N ALA A 355 10.76 -4.63 -19.00
CA ALA A 355 9.55 -4.27 -19.70
C ALA A 355 8.41 -4.14 -18.69
N ILE A 356 7.85 -2.94 -18.55
CA ILE A 356 6.68 -2.70 -17.73
C ILE A 356 5.45 -2.84 -18.63
N PRO A 357 4.45 -3.69 -18.27
CA PRO A 357 3.24 -3.86 -19.05
C PRO A 357 2.44 -2.55 -19.22
N ASP A 358 1.82 -2.35 -20.37
CA ASP A 358 1.04 -1.15 -20.68
C ASP A 358 -0.16 -0.93 -19.74
N GLY A 359 -0.64 -2.00 -19.08
CA GLY A 359 -1.71 -1.98 -18.08
C GLY A 359 -1.31 -1.34 -16.75
N VAL A 360 -0.03 -1.11 -16.49
CA VAL A 360 0.44 -0.52 -15.24
C VAL A 360 0.05 0.95 -15.17
N THR A 361 -0.62 1.32 -14.09
CA THR A 361 -1.10 2.69 -13.84
C THR A 361 -0.42 3.37 -12.66
N ASN A 362 0.33 2.62 -11.86
CA ASN A 362 1.07 3.11 -10.71
C ASN A 362 2.47 2.49 -10.64
N ILE A 363 3.48 3.35 -10.44
CA ILE A 363 4.85 2.96 -10.09
C ILE A 363 5.12 3.59 -8.72
N GLY A 364 5.45 2.74 -7.73
CA GLY A 364 5.62 3.11 -6.33
C GLY A 364 6.86 3.96 -6.07
N GLU A 365 6.89 4.57 -4.90
CA GLU A 365 8.08 5.20 -4.36
C GLU A 365 9.20 4.15 -4.26
N TYR A 366 10.45 4.55 -4.54
CA TYR A 366 11.64 3.70 -4.50
C TYR A 366 11.58 2.46 -5.42
N ALA A 367 10.64 2.36 -6.36
CA ALA A 367 10.41 1.14 -7.13
C ALA A 367 11.65 0.65 -7.88
N PHE A 368 12.50 1.55 -8.36
CA PHE A 368 13.78 1.27 -9.05
C PHE A 368 14.96 1.99 -8.39
N TYR A 369 14.83 2.35 -7.10
CA TYR A 369 15.91 2.97 -6.34
C TYR A 369 17.18 2.11 -6.41
N GLY A 370 18.33 2.70 -6.71
CA GLY A 370 19.60 2.00 -6.73
C GLY A 370 19.76 0.94 -7.86
N CYS A 371 18.90 0.93 -8.89
CA CYS A 371 19.09 0.10 -10.08
C CYS A 371 20.23 0.65 -10.94
N GLU A 372 21.46 0.54 -10.47
CA GLU A 372 22.63 1.22 -11.03
C GLU A 372 22.88 0.92 -12.51
N ASN A 373 22.61 -0.32 -12.97
CA ASN A 373 22.84 -0.77 -14.33
C ASN A 373 21.63 -0.64 -15.26
N LEU A 374 20.51 -0.08 -14.79
CA LEU A 374 19.30 0.10 -15.60
C LEU A 374 19.55 1.14 -16.70
N LYS A 375 19.55 0.69 -17.97
CA LYS A 375 19.89 1.52 -19.13
C LYS A 375 18.67 2.16 -19.78
N ASN A 376 17.58 1.39 -19.85
CA ASN A 376 16.35 1.81 -20.50
C ASN A 376 15.14 1.29 -19.73
N ILE A 377 14.13 2.13 -19.67
CA ILE A 377 12.83 1.78 -19.12
C ILE A 377 11.74 2.55 -19.86
N ASN A 378 10.63 1.88 -20.17
CA ASN A 378 9.45 2.53 -20.72
C ASN A 378 8.42 2.70 -19.60
N ILE A 379 8.01 3.94 -19.36
CA ILE A 379 6.94 4.24 -18.41
C ILE A 379 5.60 4.15 -19.15
N PRO A 380 4.65 3.28 -18.72
CA PRO A 380 3.36 3.14 -19.39
C PRO A 380 2.53 4.42 -19.38
N ASN A 381 1.74 4.65 -20.44
CA ASN A 381 0.89 5.83 -20.59
C ASN A 381 -0.23 5.96 -19.53
N GLY A 382 -0.47 4.91 -18.73
CA GLY A 382 -1.41 4.92 -17.60
C GLY A 382 -0.90 5.63 -16.36
N VAL A 383 0.42 5.82 -16.24
CA VAL A 383 1.07 6.40 -15.06
C VAL A 383 0.80 7.90 -14.98
N LYS A 384 0.37 8.37 -13.80
CA LYS A 384 -0.04 9.77 -13.57
C LYS A 384 0.99 10.60 -12.80
N SER A 385 1.98 9.97 -12.20
CA SER A 385 3.01 10.65 -11.41
C SER A 385 4.27 9.80 -11.33
N ILE A 386 5.44 10.42 -11.44
CA ILE A 386 6.70 9.83 -11.02
C ILE A 386 6.86 10.16 -9.54
N LYS A 387 6.91 9.16 -8.69
CA LYS A 387 6.88 9.32 -7.23
C LYS A 387 8.27 9.59 -6.67
N GLU A 388 8.33 9.78 -5.34
CA GLU A 388 9.57 10.00 -4.62
C GLU A 388 10.58 8.87 -4.89
N SER A 389 11.82 9.26 -5.21
CA SER A 389 12.97 8.36 -5.38
C SER A 389 12.75 7.19 -6.35
N THR A 390 11.75 7.28 -7.24
CA THR A 390 11.39 6.15 -8.14
C THR A 390 12.59 5.63 -8.93
N PHE A 391 13.43 6.51 -9.48
CA PHE A 391 14.64 6.18 -10.26
C PHE A 391 15.93 6.72 -9.65
N ASN A 392 15.91 7.05 -8.36
CA ASN A 392 17.10 7.56 -7.67
C ASN A 392 18.22 6.52 -7.72
N GLY A 393 19.44 6.92 -8.11
CA GLY A 393 20.60 6.02 -8.24
C GLY A 393 20.59 5.13 -9.47
N CYS A 394 19.72 5.37 -10.47
CA CYS A 394 19.78 4.69 -11.77
C CYS A 394 20.92 5.26 -12.62
N LYS A 395 22.16 5.02 -12.22
CA LYS A 395 23.37 5.66 -12.76
C LYS A 395 23.55 5.46 -14.27
N SER A 396 23.14 4.30 -14.79
CA SER A 396 23.27 3.95 -16.21
C SER A 396 22.08 4.34 -17.08
N LEU A 397 21.06 5.01 -16.52
CA LEU A 397 19.85 5.39 -17.27
C LEU A 397 20.19 6.50 -18.27
N ILE A 398 20.16 6.16 -19.57
CA ILE A 398 20.57 7.06 -20.66
C ILE A 398 19.38 7.89 -21.14
N ASN A 399 18.24 7.24 -21.34
CA ASN A 399 17.03 7.84 -21.88
C ASN A 399 15.81 7.37 -21.13
N ILE A 400 14.87 8.28 -20.93
CA ILE A 400 13.55 7.97 -20.39
C ILE A 400 12.53 8.92 -21.01
N THR A 401 11.34 8.39 -21.32
CA THR A 401 10.22 9.21 -21.78
C THR A 401 9.18 9.32 -20.66
N ILE A 402 8.83 10.54 -20.31
CA ILE A 402 7.77 10.81 -19.34
C ILE A 402 6.44 10.85 -20.09
N PRO A 403 5.43 10.01 -19.73
CA PRO A 403 4.15 9.99 -20.41
C PRO A 403 3.32 11.28 -20.25
N GLU A 404 2.49 11.59 -21.23
CA GLU A 404 1.64 12.79 -21.29
C GLU A 404 0.54 12.87 -20.20
N LYS A 405 0.37 11.83 -19.37
CA LYS A 405 -0.55 11.84 -18.23
C LYS A 405 0.13 12.16 -16.90
N VAL A 406 1.45 12.28 -16.89
CA VAL A 406 2.21 12.58 -15.66
C VAL A 406 2.03 14.04 -15.28
N THR A 407 1.50 14.29 -14.11
CA THR A 407 1.24 15.64 -13.58
C THR A 407 2.28 16.13 -12.59
N ASN A 408 3.10 15.22 -12.05
CA ASN A 408 4.07 15.53 -11.00
C ASN A 408 5.31 14.65 -11.12
N ILE A 409 6.48 15.26 -10.94
CA ILE A 409 7.77 14.59 -10.73
C ILE A 409 8.11 14.78 -9.26
N GLY A 410 8.22 13.68 -8.52
CA GLY A 410 8.41 13.63 -7.07
C GLY A 410 9.81 14.08 -6.62
N ASP A 411 9.97 14.19 -5.33
CA ASP A 411 11.23 14.52 -4.70
C ASP A 411 12.25 13.39 -4.96
N TYR A 412 13.49 13.74 -5.27
CA TYR A 412 14.58 12.80 -5.59
C TYR A 412 14.29 11.82 -6.75
N ALA A 413 13.31 12.06 -7.59
CA ALA A 413 12.80 11.08 -8.56
C ALA A 413 13.87 10.52 -9.51
N PHE A 414 14.86 11.33 -9.92
CA PHE A 414 15.98 10.99 -10.80
C PHE A 414 17.33 11.42 -10.23
N THR A 415 17.45 11.59 -8.91
CA THR A 415 18.73 11.89 -8.27
C THR A 415 19.76 10.84 -8.66
N ASP A 416 21.01 11.25 -8.90
CA ASP A 416 22.14 10.37 -9.29
C ASP A 416 21.89 9.54 -10.57
N CYS A 417 21.02 9.99 -11.50
CA CYS A 417 20.92 9.46 -12.86
C CYS A 417 22.09 10.01 -13.71
N GLU A 418 23.29 9.56 -13.40
CA GLU A 418 24.55 10.14 -13.91
C GLU A 418 24.72 10.08 -15.43
N SER A 419 24.03 9.14 -16.12
CA SER A 419 24.11 8.94 -17.56
C SER A 419 22.95 9.55 -18.35
N LEU A 420 21.98 10.18 -17.70
CA LEU A 420 20.83 10.80 -18.36
C LEU A 420 21.27 12.05 -19.13
N VAL A 421 21.15 12.03 -20.48
CA VAL A 421 21.69 13.09 -21.35
C VAL A 421 20.70 14.21 -21.61
N SER A 422 19.45 13.86 -21.86
CA SER A 422 18.41 14.84 -22.18
C SER A 422 17.04 14.37 -21.74
N LEU A 423 16.13 15.32 -21.47
CA LEU A 423 14.76 15.03 -21.09
C LEU A 423 13.81 16.10 -21.60
N VAL A 424 12.63 15.66 -22.04
CA VAL A 424 11.51 16.54 -22.35
C VAL A 424 10.42 16.31 -21.29
N ILE A 425 10.07 17.39 -20.59
CA ILE A 425 8.97 17.38 -19.62
C ILE A 425 7.65 17.61 -20.38
N PRO A 426 6.64 16.72 -20.28
CA PRO A 426 5.40 16.88 -21.01
C PRO A 426 4.52 18.03 -20.45
N ASN A 427 3.61 18.53 -21.28
CA ASN A 427 2.71 19.64 -20.93
C ASN A 427 1.72 19.35 -19.79
N SER A 428 1.58 18.10 -19.39
CA SER A 428 0.78 17.68 -18.24
C SER A 428 1.41 18.01 -16.88
N VAL A 429 2.77 18.11 -16.82
CA VAL A 429 3.50 18.28 -15.57
C VAL A 429 3.30 19.68 -15.00
N LYS A 430 2.99 19.76 -13.71
CA LYS A 430 2.77 21.00 -12.95
C LYS A 430 3.88 21.26 -11.95
N LYS A 431 4.52 20.22 -11.43
CA LYS A 431 5.53 20.35 -10.38
C LYS A 431 6.74 19.45 -10.65
N ILE A 432 7.95 20.00 -10.41
CA ILE A 432 9.22 19.29 -10.31
C ILE A 432 9.68 19.34 -8.85
N GLY A 433 9.91 18.19 -8.24
CA GLY A 433 10.17 18.00 -6.82
C GLY A 433 11.53 18.46 -6.36
N TYR A 434 11.74 18.42 -5.04
CA TYR A 434 12.99 18.71 -4.38
C TYR A 434 14.08 17.71 -4.83
N ARG A 435 15.23 18.23 -5.29
CA ARG A 435 16.36 17.45 -5.77
C ARG A 435 16.01 16.42 -6.86
N ALA A 436 14.96 16.66 -7.63
CA ALA A 436 14.43 15.67 -8.56
C ALA A 436 15.43 15.16 -9.59
N PHE A 437 16.42 15.97 -9.98
CA PHE A 437 17.49 15.65 -10.93
C PHE A 437 18.88 15.97 -10.35
N GLU A 438 19.01 15.98 -9.02
CA GLU A 438 20.31 16.23 -8.38
C GLU A 438 21.35 15.24 -8.89
N ASN A 439 22.58 15.73 -9.20
CA ASN A 439 23.71 14.94 -9.69
C ASN A 439 23.48 14.19 -11.03
N CYS A 440 22.51 14.61 -11.85
CA CYS A 440 22.42 14.13 -13.24
C CYS A 440 23.60 14.74 -14.05
N SER A 441 24.80 14.23 -13.84
CA SER A 441 26.03 14.86 -14.29
C SER A 441 26.22 14.93 -15.80
N ALA A 442 25.57 14.02 -16.56
CA ALA A 442 25.55 14.01 -18.01
C ALA A 442 24.39 14.80 -18.62
N LEU A 443 23.49 15.38 -17.80
CA LEU A 443 22.32 16.07 -18.32
C LEU A 443 22.72 17.40 -18.98
N GLU A 444 22.66 17.40 -20.32
CA GLU A 444 23.03 18.56 -21.14
C GLU A 444 21.82 19.45 -21.43
N THR A 445 20.65 18.85 -21.65
CA THR A 445 19.43 19.61 -21.98
C THR A 445 18.19 19.07 -21.30
N ILE A 446 17.36 19.99 -20.79
CA ILE A 446 16.02 19.67 -20.35
C ILE A 446 15.02 20.68 -20.90
N THR A 447 13.94 20.19 -21.52
CA THR A 447 12.85 21.06 -21.98
C THR A 447 11.74 21.11 -20.92
N ILE A 448 11.43 22.32 -20.44
CA ILE A 448 10.41 22.55 -19.39
C ILE A 448 9.30 23.43 -19.95
N PRO A 449 8.08 22.92 -20.09
CA PRO A 449 6.94 23.65 -20.64
C PRO A 449 6.37 24.69 -19.67
N ASN A 450 5.58 25.62 -20.18
CA ASN A 450 4.85 26.63 -19.39
C ASN A 450 3.84 26.03 -18.38
N SER A 451 3.45 24.79 -18.56
CA SER A 451 2.56 24.08 -17.63
C SER A 451 3.17 23.86 -16.24
N VAL A 452 4.51 23.88 -16.14
CA VAL A 452 5.22 23.74 -14.87
C VAL A 452 5.12 25.04 -14.09
N THR A 453 4.41 24.97 -12.96
CA THR A 453 4.16 26.13 -12.08
C THR A 453 5.08 26.15 -10.87
N SER A 454 5.84 25.07 -10.60
CA SER A 454 6.76 24.98 -9.47
C SER A 454 7.94 24.05 -9.78
N ILE A 455 9.16 24.56 -9.55
CA ILE A 455 10.41 23.82 -9.51
C ILE A 455 10.97 24.02 -8.11
N LEU A 456 11.14 22.93 -7.35
CA LEU A 456 11.59 23.03 -5.97
C LEU A 456 13.10 23.20 -5.87
N GLU A 457 13.54 23.58 -4.67
CA GLU A 457 14.93 23.84 -4.35
C GLU A 457 15.84 22.65 -4.75
N SER A 458 17.02 22.97 -5.23
CA SER A 458 18.06 22.01 -5.61
C SER A 458 17.65 20.99 -6.69
N ALA A 459 16.58 21.24 -7.43
CA ALA A 459 16.05 20.27 -8.42
C ALA A 459 17.11 19.81 -9.43
N PHE A 460 18.11 20.65 -9.77
CA PHE A 460 19.16 20.36 -10.73
C PHE A 460 20.58 20.57 -10.15
N ASP A 461 20.75 20.50 -8.84
CA ASP A 461 22.08 20.63 -8.23
C ASP A 461 23.01 19.53 -8.77
N GLY A 462 24.26 19.90 -9.08
CA GLY A 462 25.23 18.95 -9.62
C GLY A 462 25.13 18.70 -11.13
N CYS A 463 24.12 19.23 -11.84
CA CYS A 463 24.00 19.17 -13.31
C CYS A 463 24.89 20.23 -13.98
N LYS A 464 26.19 20.00 -14.03
CA LYS A 464 27.22 21.02 -14.35
C LYS A 464 27.13 21.63 -15.76
N ASN A 465 26.61 20.88 -16.73
CA ASN A 465 26.57 21.29 -18.14
C ASN A 465 25.13 21.54 -18.61
N LEU A 466 24.18 21.65 -17.69
CA LEU A 466 22.77 21.75 -18.02
C LEU A 466 22.43 23.06 -18.73
N THR A 467 21.63 22.93 -19.77
CA THR A 467 20.89 24.01 -20.40
C THR A 467 19.40 23.74 -20.26
N ILE A 468 18.66 24.62 -19.61
CA ILE A 468 17.20 24.58 -19.52
C ILE A 468 16.64 25.25 -20.77
N MET A 469 15.79 24.52 -21.49
CA MET A 469 15.01 25.04 -22.61
C MET A 469 13.58 25.31 -22.14
N GLY A 470 13.11 26.53 -22.28
CA GLY A 470 11.79 26.91 -21.78
C GLY A 470 11.27 28.20 -22.40
N TYR A 471 10.16 28.68 -21.92
CA TYR A 471 9.52 29.89 -22.46
C TYR A 471 9.90 31.11 -21.61
N LYS A 472 9.88 32.28 -22.25
CA LYS A 472 10.11 33.57 -21.60
C LYS A 472 9.13 33.84 -20.48
N ASN A 473 9.59 34.43 -19.38
CA ASN A 473 8.83 34.71 -18.15
C ASN A 473 8.25 33.44 -17.45
N SER A 474 8.71 32.26 -17.81
CA SER A 474 8.30 31.01 -17.16
C SER A 474 9.01 30.79 -15.83
N VAL A 475 8.47 29.82 -15.05
CA VAL A 475 9.15 29.32 -13.82
C VAL A 475 10.51 28.73 -14.17
N ALA A 476 10.66 28.12 -15.37
CA ALA A 476 11.91 27.54 -15.85
C ALA A 476 12.99 28.62 -16.07
N GLU A 477 12.65 29.76 -16.71
CA GLU A 477 13.57 30.88 -16.88
C GLU A 477 14.01 31.47 -15.53
N ASN A 478 13.05 31.69 -14.62
CA ASN A 478 13.34 32.24 -13.29
C ASN A 478 14.27 31.29 -12.51
N TYR A 479 13.98 29.99 -12.50
CA TYR A 479 14.80 29.00 -11.83
C TYR A 479 16.23 28.95 -12.42
N ALA A 480 16.35 28.93 -13.74
CA ALA A 480 17.65 28.95 -14.43
C ALA A 480 18.48 30.17 -14.03
N LYS A 481 17.85 31.35 -13.97
CA LYS A 481 18.51 32.60 -13.58
C LYS A 481 18.96 32.59 -12.11
N GLU A 482 18.11 32.12 -11.21
CA GLU A 482 18.41 32.08 -9.76
C GLU A 482 19.52 31.09 -9.42
N ASN A 483 19.69 30.02 -10.24
CA ASN A 483 20.68 28.97 -10.01
C ASN A 483 21.88 29.02 -11.00
N GLU A 484 22.03 30.12 -11.75
CA GLU A 484 23.12 30.34 -12.71
C GLU A 484 23.24 29.23 -13.79
N ILE A 485 22.09 28.64 -14.19
CA ILE A 485 21.99 27.63 -15.24
C ILE A 485 21.76 28.30 -16.60
N ASN A 486 22.38 27.77 -17.67
CA ASN A 486 22.14 28.25 -19.03
C ASN A 486 20.67 28.11 -19.40
N PHE A 487 20.11 29.15 -20.03
CA PHE A 487 18.73 29.14 -20.49
C PHE A 487 18.65 29.42 -21.98
N ILE A 488 17.86 28.63 -22.70
CA ILE A 488 17.52 28.87 -24.11
C ILE A 488 16.02 29.08 -24.19
N GLU A 489 15.62 30.25 -24.71
CA GLU A 489 14.22 30.58 -24.96
C GLU A 489 13.69 29.74 -26.11
N LEU A 490 12.60 29.00 -25.87
CA LEU A 490 11.83 28.33 -26.90
C LEU A 490 10.92 29.33 -27.58
N ILE A 491 11.04 29.45 -28.89
CA ILE A 491 10.09 30.24 -29.68
C ILE A 491 8.82 29.42 -29.78
N LYS A 492 7.73 29.94 -29.25
CA LYS A 492 6.42 29.30 -29.32
C LYS A 492 6.01 29.20 -30.77
N LYS A 493 5.81 27.99 -31.26
CA LYS A 493 5.30 27.76 -32.60
C LYS A 493 3.82 28.15 -32.60
N ILE A 494 3.52 29.26 -33.24
CA ILE A 494 2.16 29.70 -33.43
C ILE A 494 1.52 28.85 -34.53
N ILE A 495 0.51 28.09 -34.16
CA ILE A 495 -0.23 27.21 -35.08
C ILE A 495 -1.59 27.82 -35.32
N THR A 496 -1.91 28.02 -36.63
CA THR A 496 -3.20 28.58 -37.00
C THR A 496 -4.33 27.69 -36.54
N GLY A 497 -5.24 28.24 -35.73
CA GLY A 497 -6.37 27.54 -35.13
C GLY A 497 -6.13 26.92 -33.75
N ASP A 498 -4.92 26.97 -33.20
CA ASP A 498 -4.59 26.51 -31.86
C ASP A 498 -4.94 27.63 -30.84
N ALA A 499 -6.19 27.65 -30.41
CA ALA A 499 -6.72 28.72 -29.58
C ALA A 499 -6.35 28.57 -28.09
N ASP A 500 -6.15 27.37 -27.62
CA ASP A 500 -5.73 27.10 -26.23
C ASP A 500 -4.21 26.96 -26.10
N GLU A 501 -3.50 27.12 -27.21
CA GLU A 501 -2.05 27.19 -27.31
C GLU A 501 -1.33 25.90 -26.84
N ASN A 502 -1.97 24.73 -27.04
CA ASN A 502 -1.43 23.43 -26.63
C ASN A 502 -0.67 22.70 -27.75
N GLU A 503 -0.47 23.34 -28.89
CA GLU A 503 0.18 22.86 -30.13
C GLU A 503 -0.60 21.79 -30.89
N ILE A 504 -1.87 21.57 -30.56
CA ILE A 504 -2.78 20.62 -31.21
C ILE A 504 -4.04 21.39 -31.63
N VAL A 505 -4.38 21.36 -32.91
CA VAL A 505 -5.64 21.97 -33.37
C VAL A 505 -6.76 20.94 -33.33
N ASP A 506 -7.63 21.04 -32.32
CA ASP A 506 -8.72 20.10 -32.07
C ASP A 506 -10.03 20.79 -31.58
N VAL A 507 -11.01 19.98 -31.17
CA VAL A 507 -12.30 20.48 -30.67
C VAL A 507 -12.20 21.31 -29.37
N ASN A 508 -11.12 21.20 -28.66
CA ASN A 508 -10.91 21.99 -27.45
C ASN A 508 -10.63 23.46 -27.80
N ASP A 509 -9.94 23.73 -28.93
CA ASP A 509 -9.70 25.08 -29.43
C ASP A 509 -11.00 25.76 -29.79
N VAL A 510 -11.91 25.04 -30.40
CA VAL A 510 -13.28 25.53 -30.70
C VAL A 510 -13.96 25.97 -29.41
N THR A 511 -13.89 25.13 -28.39
CA THR A 511 -14.49 25.40 -27.08
C THR A 511 -13.80 26.58 -26.38
N TYR A 512 -12.48 26.68 -26.49
CA TYR A 512 -11.68 27.74 -25.90
C TYR A 512 -11.99 29.10 -26.52
N LEU A 513 -12.03 29.16 -27.85
CA LEU A 513 -12.41 30.36 -28.62
C LEU A 513 -13.86 30.78 -28.33
N GLN A 514 -14.80 29.84 -28.27
CA GLN A 514 -16.20 30.13 -27.92
C GLN A 514 -16.32 30.73 -26.52
N ARG A 515 -15.56 30.21 -25.55
CA ARG A 515 -15.55 30.74 -24.18
C ARG A 515 -14.92 32.13 -24.12
N HIS A 516 -13.88 32.39 -24.90
CA HIS A 516 -13.28 33.73 -25.00
C HIS A 516 -14.27 34.73 -25.54
N ILE A 517 -14.91 34.46 -26.68
CA ILE A 517 -15.93 35.29 -27.31
C ILE A 517 -17.13 35.56 -26.37
N ALA A 518 -17.50 34.56 -25.58
CA ALA A 518 -18.53 34.73 -24.54
C ALA A 518 -18.09 35.56 -23.34
N GLY A 519 -16.86 36.09 -23.33
CA GLY A 519 -16.33 36.94 -22.26
C GLY A 519 -15.90 36.19 -21.00
N ASN A 520 -15.68 34.86 -21.09
CA ASN A 520 -15.11 34.10 -19.97
C ASN A 520 -13.65 34.45 -19.77
N LYS A 521 -13.20 34.34 -18.53
CA LYS A 521 -11.84 34.67 -18.12
C LYS A 521 -11.15 33.43 -17.54
N ASN A 522 -9.82 33.45 -17.49
CA ASN A 522 -9.04 32.45 -16.78
C ASN A 522 -9.11 32.63 -15.26
N THR A 523 -8.37 31.84 -14.50
CA THR A 523 -8.32 31.89 -13.02
C THR A 523 -7.81 33.22 -12.45
N ASP A 524 -7.07 34.00 -13.26
CA ASP A 524 -6.49 35.29 -12.88
C ASP A 524 -7.36 36.49 -13.33
N GLU A 525 -8.60 36.21 -13.74
CA GLU A 525 -9.56 37.16 -14.28
C GLU A 525 -9.13 37.86 -15.61
N LEU A 526 -8.13 37.29 -16.30
CA LEU A 526 -7.68 37.76 -17.60
C LEU A 526 -8.48 37.11 -18.74
N PRO A 527 -8.57 37.75 -19.94
CA PRO A 527 -9.14 37.10 -21.12
C PRO A 527 -8.46 35.76 -21.41
N LEU A 528 -9.21 34.80 -21.94
CA LEU A 528 -8.66 33.48 -22.30
C LEU A 528 -7.62 33.58 -23.43
N ILE A 529 -7.86 34.42 -24.40
CA ILE A 529 -6.94 34.74 -25.52
C ILE A 529 -6.43 36.17 -25.31
N ASP A 530 -5.11 36.32 -25.36
CA ASP A 530 -4.49 37.65 -25.28
C ASP A 530 -4.51 38.34 -26.65
N GLU A 531 -5.57 39.10 -26.89
CA GLU A 531 -5.74 39.87 -28.15
C GLU A 531 -4.68 40.98 -28.34
N SER A 532 -3.91 41.33 -27.31
CA SER A 532 -2.77 42.25 -27.44
C SER A 532 -1.54 41.60 -28.04
N ASN A 533 -1.44 40.28 -27.96
CA ASN A 533 -0.41 39.48 -28.65
C ASN A 533 -0.85 39.27 -30.10
N LYS A 534 -0.27 40.09 -31.00
CA LYS A 534 -0.63 40.09 -32.41
C LYS A 534 -0.54 38.67 -33.07
N ASP A 535 0.48 37.94 -32.71
CA ASP A 535 0.71 36.62 -33.32
C ASP A 535 -0.33 35.58 -32.88
N VAL A 536 -0.71 35.61 -31.59
CA VAL A 536 -1.79 34.76 -31.06
C VAL A 536 -3.13 35.17 -31.64
N PHE A 537 -3.41 36.45 -31.69
CA PHE A 537 -4.64 36.99 -32.33
C PHE A 537 -4.76 36.54 -33.76
N GLU A 538 -3.73 36.75 -34.59
CA GLU A 538 -3.72 36.39 -36.02
C GLU A 538 -3.80 34.87 -36.24
N SER A 539 -3.42 34.05 -35.27
CA SER A 539 -3.51 32.58 -35.37
C SER A 539 -4.94 32.07 -35.24
N VAL A 540 -5.83 32.81 -34.60
CA VAL A 540 -7.23 32.45 -34.33
C VAL A 540 -8.24 33.33 -35.04
N ASP A 541 -7.84 34.50 -35.55
CA ASP A 541 -8.61 35.35 -36.51
C ASP A 541 -8.51 34.72 -37.92
N LEU A 542 -9.28 33.66 -38.12
CA LEU A 542 -9.16 32.81 -39.32
C LEU A 542 -9.72 33.50 -40.58
N ASN A 543 -10.65 34.40 -40.41
CA ASN A 543 -11.23 35.19 -41.54
C ASN A 543 -10.44 36.46 -41.84
N LYS A 544 -9.49 36.86 -40.90
CA LYS A 544 -8.60 38.04 -41.01
C LYS A 544 -9.38 39.36 -41.09
N ASP A 545 -10.50 39.46 -40.41
CA ASP A 545 -11.28 40.69 -40.33
C ASP A 545 -10.92 41.62 -39.16
N GLY A 546 -9.97 41.18 -38.31
CA GLY A 546 -9.47 41.92 -37.15
C GLY A 546 -10.39 41.82 -35.94
N LYS A 547 -11.23 40.80 -35.85
CA LYS A 547 -12.09 40.52 -34.70
C LYS A 547 -12.13 39.02 -34.42
N LEU A 548 -12.29 38.64 -33.15
CA LEU A 548 -12.59 37.25 -32.80
C LEU A 548 -14.09 37.11 -32.57
N ASP A 549 -14.76 36.37 -33.47
CA ASP A 549 -16.21 36.17 -33.37
C ASP A 549 -16.66 34.74 -33.85
N VAL A 550 -17.95 34.54 -33.96
CA VAL A 550 -18.53 33.25 -34.34
C VAL A 550 -18.11 32.78 -35.74
N GLN A 551 -17.63 33.69 -36.61
CA GLN A 551 -17.14 33.32 -37.92
C GLN A 551 -15.82 32.56 -37.84
N ASP A 552 -14.91 32.98 -36.92
CA ASP A 552 -13.64 32.28 -36.65
C ASP A 552 -13.89 30.90 -36.07
N VAL A 553 -14.84 30.80 -35.13
CA VAL A 553 -15.28 29.49 -34.58
C VAL A 553 -15.74 28.56 -35.70
N THR A 554 -16.50 29.08 -36.65
CA THR A 554 -17.03 28.29 -37.80
C THR A 554 -15.89 27.83 -38.71
N LEU A 555 -14.94 28.72 -38.99
CA LEU A 555 -13.76 28.37 -39.81
C LEU A 555 -12.85 27.37 -39.09
N LEU A 556 -12.69 27.49 -37.79
CA LEU A 556 -11.91 26.55 -36.98
C LEU A 556 -12.55 25.16 -37.01
N GLN A 557 -13.88 25.06 -36.86
CA GLN A 557 -14.60 23.79 -36.98
C GLN A 557 -14.40 23.16 -38.36
N GLN A 558 -14.40 23.96 -39.43
CA GLN A 558 -14.15 23.49 -40.80
C GLN A 558 -12.70 23.01 -40.98
N LEU A 559 -11.74 23.74 -40.41
CA LEU A 559 -10.33 23.36 -40.45
C LEU A 559 -10.11 22.00 -39.79
N ILE A 560 -10.69 21.80 -38.61
CA ILE A 560 -10.59 20.53 -37.86
C ILE A 560 -11.28 19.39 -38.60
N ALA A 561 -12.44 19.66 -39.23
CA ALA A 561 -13.16 18.67 -40.01
C ALA A 561 -12.41 18.27 -41.30
N GLY A 562 -11.72 19.21 -41.94
CA GLY A 562 -10.90 18.97 -43.12
C GLY A 562 -9.60 18.20 -42.84
N ASN A 563 -9.08 18.26 -41.61
CA ASN A 563 -7.89 17.49 -41.18
C ASN A 563 -8.21 16.02 -40.87
N LYS A 564 -9.47 15.58 -41.02
CA LYS A 564 -9.89 14.18 -40.76
C LYS A 564 -10.02 13.35 -42.05
N GLU A 565 -9.73 13.91 -43.23
CA GLU A 565 -9.56 13.20 -44.50
C GLU A 565 -8.04 13.03 -44.81
#